data_e887abb9dc37c5e5aa5cca2f9b7e6de3
#
_entry.id   e887abb9dc37c5e5aa5cca2f9b7e6de3
#
_cell.length_a   1.000
_cell.length_b   1.000
_cell.length_c   1.000
_cell.angle_alpha   90.00
_cell.angle_beta   90.00
_cell.angle_gamma   90.00
#
_symmetry.space_group_name_H-M   'P 1'
#
loop_
_entity.id
_entity.type
_entity.pdbx_description
1 polymer ?
#
loop_
_entity_poly.entity_id
_entity_poly.type
_entity_poly.pdbx_seq_one_letter_code
_entity_poly.pdbx_strand_id
1 'polypeptide(L)'
;MIGEKIKSLRESEALTQEEIAVKVGVSKEFISMVESGKRNPSLEVLSKIASVFSKEASYFMDTKREDFALALRTAEVDEKDKEEIRKFKEFCEDYYFLEEATGEILHPIAPIYPDPPSSILSNFSQTYQYSEKLALDERRRLSLGEEPIRDIFLLMETQGVRVVRMNMEESPVDGAFIYSRDKGAFMLINSSQSKGRQFFTAAHEYCHYLKDREKGCPICQVITNGSGEPKKPIERIANLFAANFLMPEASVSKLVSLYAKNRLVAEEVVQLKRYFGVSYQAMLYRLKDLRFIRRPKLQELLETDPATVEIALFGFTEESVKDPERLPERYCKLAVQAYTERTISFEKLAELLKLDLVELKERLSKGGFY
;
A
#
# COMPACT_ATOMS: atom_id res chain seq x y z
N MET A 1 22.60 4.75 -6.13
CA MET A 1 24.00 5.27 -6.42
C MET A 1 23.94 6.43 -7.40
N ILE A 2 24.96 7.35 -7.44
CA ILE A 2 24.97 8.54 -8.32
C ILE A 2 24.66 8.17 -9.78
N GLY A 3 25.27 7.09 -10.29
CA GLY A 3 25.07 6.66 -11.67
C GLY A 3 23.66 6.21 -12.02
N GLU A 4 22.97 5.52 -11.12
CA GLU A 4 21.59 5.10 -11.32
C GLU A 4 20.64 6.30 -11.39
N LYS A 5 20.89 7.34 -10.58
CA LYS A 5 20.14 8.58 -10.61
C LYS A 5 20.28 9.31 -11.94
N ILE A 6 21.51 9.41 -12.44
CA ILE A 6 21.80 10.00 -13.75
C ILE A 6 21.07 9.23 -14.84
N LYS A 7 21.16 7.90 -14.83
CA LYS A 7 20.48 7.01 -15.79
C LYS A 7 18.97 7.20 -15.75
N SER A 8 18.36 7.18 -14.55
CA SER A 8 16.91 7.36 -14.38
C SER A 8 16.42 8.70 -14.91
N LEU A 9 17.09 9.81 -14.57
CA LEU A 9 16.75 11.13 -15.10
C LEU A 9 16.90 11.21 -16.62
N ARG A 10 17.98 10.64 -17.17
CA ARG A 10 18.20 10.60 -18.61
C ARG A 10 17.04 9.88 -19.33
N GLU A 11 16.64 8.72 -18.81
CA GLU A 11 15.56 7.91 -19.39
C GLU A 11 14.19 8.61 -19.25
N SER A 12 13.94 9.30 -18.13
CA SER A 12 12.70 10.06 -17.95
C SER A 12 12.58 11.27 -18.87
N GLU A 13 13.69 11.87 -19.29
CA GLU A 13 13.71 12.97 -20.26
C GLU A 13 13.96 12.50 -21.71
N ALA A 14 13.89 11.19 -21.95
CA ALA A 14 14.11 10.56 -23.26
C ALA A 14 15.45 10.94 -23.93
N LEU A 15 16.47 11.24 -23.12
CA LEU A 15 17.81 11.60 -23.61
C LEU A 15 18.68 10.35 -23.80
N THR A 16 19.56 10.40 -24.81
CA THR A 16 20.60 9.39 -25.01
C THR A 16 21.85 9.71 -24.18
N GLN A 17 22.69 8.70 -23.92
CA GLN A 17 24.00 8.91 -23.28
C GLN A 17 24.89 9.87 -24.06
N GLU A 18 24.79 9.86 -25.40
CA GLU A 18 25.50 10.76 -26.31
C GLU A 18 25.10 12.22 -26.11
N GLU A 19 23.78 12.49 -26.02
CA GLU A 19 23.29 13.87 -25.86
C GLU A 19 23.72 14.46 -24.51
N ILE A 20 23.72 13.68 -23.45
CA ILE A 20 24.27 14.14 -22.17
C ILE A 20 25.77 14.36 -22.26
N ALA A 21 26.51 13.45 -22.88
CA ALA A 21 27.94 13.56 -23.04
C ALA A 21 28.34 14.85 -23.75
N VAL A 22 27.65 15.19 -24.83
CA VAL A 22 27.86 16.45 -25.58
C VAL A 22 27.54 17.67 -24.71
N LYS A 23 26.39 17.68 -24.00
CA LYS A 23 25.98 18.81 -23.14
C LYS A 23 26.98 19.06 -21.99
N VAL A 24 27.57 18.02 -21.46
CA VAL A 24 28.47 18.06 -20.29
C VAL A 24 29.93 18.24 -20.70
N GLY A 25 30.28 17.94 -21.97
CA GLY A 25 31.65 18.02 -22.49
C GLY A 25 32.49 16.82 -22.08
N VAL A 26 31.95 15.62 -22.06
CA VAL A 26 32.61 14.35 -21.76
C VAL A 26 32.36 13.32 -22.86
N SER A 27 33.01 12.15 -22.82
CA SER A 27 32.72 11.09 -23.79
C SER A 27 31.48 10.29 -23.39
N LYS A 28 30.84 9.65 -24.37
CA LYS A 28 29.69 8.72 -24.14
C LYS A 28 30.11 7.57 -23.24
N GLU A 29 31.31 7.02 -23.43
CA GLU A 29 31.87 5.94 -22.62
C GLU A 29 31.99 6.36 -21.15
N PHE A 30 32.34 7.64 -20.90
CA PHE A 30 32.40 8.18 -19.55
C PHE A 30 31.02 8.18 -18.90
N ILE A 31 29.97 8.66 -19.59
CA ILE A 31 28.59 8.63 -19.09
C ILE A 31 28.17 7.19 -18.83
N SER A 32 28.44 6.27 -19.75
CA SER A 32 28.13 4.84 -19.57
C SER A 32 28.83 4.22 -18.36
N MET A 33 30.10 4.56 -18.11
CA MET A 33 30.83 4.10 -16.92
C MET A 33 30.25 4.70 -15.62
N VAL A 34 29.83 5.95 -15.66
CA VAL A 34 29.19 6.61 -14.51
C VAL A 34 27.84 5.97 -14.21
N GLU A 35 26.99 5.78 -15.21
CA GLU A 35 25.66 5.16 -15.06
C GLU A 35 25.74 3.70 -14.56
N SER A 36 26.79 2.97 -14.98
CA SER A 36 27.01 1.60 -14.51
C SER A 36 27.74 1.51 -13.15
N GLY A 37 28.04 2.64 -12.50
CA GLY A 37 28.73 2.70 -11.22
C GLY A 37 30.24 2.33 -11.28
N LYS A 38 30.78 2.12 -12.47
CA LYS A 38 32.22 1.79 -12.67
C LYS A 38 33.12 2.99 -12.47
N ARG A 39 32.59 4.21 -12.51
CA ARG A 39 33.35 5.44 -12.33
C ARG A 39 32.48 6.50 -11.63
N ASN A 40 33.09 7.21 -10.68
CA ASN A 40 32.46 8.37 -10.04
C ASN A 40 32.86 9.65 -10.82
N PRO A 41 31.88 10.53 -11.12
CA PRO A 41 32.19 11.84 -11.72
C PRO A 41 32.87 12.76 -10.69
N SER A 42 33.72 13.68 -11.15
CA SER A 42 34.17 14.78 -10.29
C SER A 42 33.01 15.71 -9.94
N LEU A 43 33.15 16.51 -8.88
CA LEU A 43 32.13 17.48 -8.48
C LEU A 43 31.80 18.47 -9.61
N GLU A 44 32.81 18.89 -10.40
CA GLU A 44 32.61 19.76 -11.55
C GLU A 44 31.75 19.10 -12.64
N VAL A 45 32.09 17.86 -12.99
CA VAL A 45 31.29 17.08 -13.98
C VAL A 45 29.90 16.79 -13.47
N LEU A 46 29.76 16.47 -12.18
CA LEU A 46 28.45 16.23 -11.54
C LEU A 46 27.60 17.50 -11.57
N SER A 47 28.16 18.68 -11.31
CA SER A 47 27.45 19.95 -11.40
C SER A 47 26.98 20.25 -12.83
N LYS A 48 27.79 19.94 -13.85
CA LYS A 48 27.38 20.07 -15.25
C LYS A 48 26.26 19.10 -15.62
N ILE A 49 26.32 17.84 -15.16
CA ILE A 49 25.24 16.86 -15.32
C ILE A 49 23.97 17.35 -14.63
N ALA A 50 24.09 17.87 -13.41
CA ALA A 50 22.97 18.41 -12.65
C ALA A 50 22.28 19.56 -13.38
N SER A 51 23.07 20.47 -13.98
CA SER A 51 22.54 21.59 -14.77
C SER A 51 21.75 21.13 -15.99
N VAL A 52 22.13 20.01 -16.65
CA VAL A 52 21.37 19.44 -17.77
C VAL A 52 19.94 19.09 -17.36
N PHE A 53 19.76 18.66 -16.12
CA PHE A 53 18.47 18.25 -15.55
C PHE A 53 17.81 19.33 -14.69
N SER A 54 18.30 20.58 -14.73
CA SER A 54 17.82 21.68 -13.87
C SER A 54 17.82 21.33 -12.38
N LYS A 55 18.86 20.60 -11.92
CA LYS A 55 19.06 20.17 -10.53
C LYS A 55 20.36 20.75 -9.97
N GLU A 56 20.48 20.74 -8.64
CA GLU A 56 21.74 21.01 -7.96
C GLU A 56 22.62 19.74 -7.87
N ALA A 57 23.94 19.89 -7.76
CA ALA A 57 24.84 18.74 -7.59
C ALA A 57 24.55 17.95 -6.30
N SER A 58 24.06 18.62 -5.26
CA SER A 58 23.57 18.04 -4.00
C SER A 58 22.50 16.97 -4.21
N TYR A 59 21.63 17.15 -5.21
CA TYR A 59 20.63 16.17 -5.61
C TYR A 59 21.22 14.78 -5.89
N PHE A 60 22.36 14.70 -6.55
CA PHE A 60 23.05 13.44 -6.86
C PHE A 60 23.90 12.90 -5.70
N MET A 61 24.28 13.76 -4.77
CA MET A 61 25.10 13.41 -3.60
C MET A 61 24.24 13.02 -2.40
N ASP A 62 22.99 13.49 -2.34
CA ASP A 62 22.06 13.20 -1.26
C ASP A 62 21.47 11.80 -1.44
N THR A 63 22.05 10.82 -0.76
CA THR A 63 21.59 9.43 -0.76
C THR A 63 20.30 9.23 0.05
N LYS A 64 19.91 10.20 0.87
CA LYS A 64 18.78 10.07 1.81
C LYS A 64 17.43 10.52 1.26
N ARG A 65 17.37 11.37 0.22
CA ARG A 65 16.11 11.98 -0.24
C ARG A 65 15.39 11.30 -1.41
N GLU A 66 15.98 10.29 -2.05
CA GLU A 66 15.55 9.90 -3.39
C GLU A 66 14.70 8.64 -3.50
N ASP A 67 14.75 7.71 -2.56
CA ASP A 67 14.06 6.43 -2.72
C ASP A 67 12.52 6.59 -2.79
N PHE A 68 11.93 7.54 -2.05
CA PHE A 68 10.50 7.84 -2.18
C PHE A 68 10.12 8.53 -3.50
N ALA A 69 10.97 9.44 -3.98
CA ALA A 69 10.71 10.16 -5.22
C ALA A 69 10.81 9.24 -6.45
N LEU A 70 11.71 8.26 -6.41
CA LEU A 70 11.91 7.31 -7.51
C LEU A 70 10.78 6.27 -7.57
N ALA A 71 10.39 5.70 -6.42
CA ALA A 71 9.29 4.74 -6.35
C ALA A 71 7.97 5.32 -6.86
N LEU A 72 7.71 6.61 -6.58
CA LEU A 72 6.50 7.31 -7.02
C LEU A 72 6.55 7.79 -8.48
N ARG A 73 7.73 7.98 -9.08
CA ARG A 73 7.90 8.42 -10.48
C ARG A 73 7.73 7.29 -11.50
N THR A 74 7.91 6.05 -11.10
CA THR A 74 7.80 4.88 -11.99
C THR A 74 6.35 4.43 -12.21
N ALA A 75 5.39 5.03 -11.49
CA ALA A 75 3.98 4.77 -11.71
C ALA A 75 3.45 5.64 -12.87
N GLU A 76 2.78 5.02 -13.83
CA GLU A 76 1.92 5.70 -14.79
C GLU A 76 0.69 6.24 -14.05
N VAL A 77 0.82 7.43 -13.45
CA VAL A 77 -0.24 8.05 -12.64
C VAL A 77 -0.83 9.22 -13.42
N ASP A 78 -2.14 9.27 -13.52
CA ASP A 78 -2.85 10.38 -14.13
C ASP A 78 -2.59 11.69 -13.37
N GLU A 79 -2.75 12.84 -14.06
CA GLU A 79 -2.53 14.18 -13.47
C GLU A 79 -3.35 14.40 -12.17
N LYS A 80 -4.55 13.84 -12.08
CA LYS A 80 -5.42 13.93 -10.89
C LYS A 80 -4.84 13.16 -9.68
N ASP A 81 -4.23 12.03 -9.93
CA ASP A 81 -3.65 11.20 -8.88
C ASP A 81 -2.31 11.72 -8.37
N LYS A 82 -1.64 12.58 -9.17
CA LYS A 82 -0.36 13.18 -8.80
C LYS A 82 -0.45 14.02 -7.53
N GLU A 83 -1.55 14.74 -7.33
CA GLU A 83 -1.74 15.58 -6.15
C GLU A 83 -1.92 14.72 -4.88
N GLU A 84 -2.73 13.66 -4.94
CA GLU A 84 -2.95 12.78 -3.79
C GLU A 84 -1.68 11.99 -3.44
N ILE A 85 -0.92 11.57 -4.44
CA ILE A 85 0.38 10.93 -4.24
C ILE A 85 1.41 11.90 -3.67
N ARG A 86 1.37 13.19 -4.08
CA ARG A 86 2.23 14.22 -3.48
C ARG A 86 1.91 14.40 -1.99
N LYS A 87 0.62 14.50 -1.64
CA LYS A 87 0.18 14.59 -0.22
C LYS A 87 0.61 13.37 0.58
N PHE A 88 0.47 12.18 0.00
CA PHE A 88 0.94 10.94 0.65
C PHE A 88 2.44 10.96 0.88
N LYS A 89 3.22 11.41 -0.09
CA LYS A 89 4.68 11.54 0.05
C LYS A 89 5.05 12.51 1.17
N GLU A 90 4.43 13.71 1.20
CA GLU A 90 4.65 14.69 2.25
C GLU A 90 4.34 14.09 3.62
N PHE A 91 3.23 13.37 3.73
CA PHE A 91 2.87 12.67 4.96
C PHE A 91 3.89 11.62 5.37
N CYS A 92 4.44 10.83 4.42
CA CYS A 92 5.51 9.87 4.72
C CYS A 92 6.79 10.55 5.23
N GLU A 93 7.13 11.71 4.68
CA GLU A 93 8.28 12.51 5.12
C GLU A 93 8.07 13.08 6.53
N ASP A 94 6.89 13.60 6.82
CA ASP A 94 6.53 14.08 8.16
C ASP A 94 6.52 12.93 9.20
N TYR A 95 5.99 11.76 8.81
CA TYR A 95 5.95 10.60 9.70
C TYR A 95 7.37 10.14 10.05
N TYR A 96 8.23 10.02 9.05
CA TYR A 96 9.62 9.61 9.26
C TYR A 96 10.40 10.66 10.07
N PHE A 97 10.16 11.96 9.82
CA PHE A 97 10.73 13.05 10.61
C PHE A 97 10.36 12.91 12.11
N LEU A 98 9.10 12.58 12.42
CA LEU A 98 8.67 12.38 13.80
C LEU A 98 9.35 11.17 14.45
N GLU A 99 9.56 10.10 13.70
CA GLU A 99 10.29 8.92 14.18
C GLU A 99 11.76 9.23 14.45
N GLU A 100 12.41 9.99 13.58
CA GLU A 100 13.79 10.45 13.81
C GLU A 100 13.87 11.38 15.03
N ALA A 101 12.92 12.31 15.17
CA ALA A 101 12.87 13.29 16.25
C ALA A 101 12.66 12.64 17.62
N THR A 102 11.94 11.52 17.69
CA THR A 102 11.65 10.79 18.94
C THR A 102 12.56 9.56 19.13
N GLY A 103 13.35 9.20 18.13
CA GLY A 103 14.19 7.99 18.17
C GLY A 103 13.39 6.67 18.05
N GLU A 104 12.09 6.74 17.75
CA GLU A 104 11.19 5.58 17.62
C GLU A 104 11.02 5.13 16.16
N ILE A 105 12.10 4.78 15.47
CA ILE A 105 12.03 4.34 14.05
C ILE A 105 11.41 2.96 13.95
N LEU A 106 10.37 2.84 13.11
CA LEU A 106 9.71 1.57 12.84
C LEU A 106 10.45 0.80 11.72
N HIS A 107 10.97 -0.37 12.08
CA HIS A 107 11.68 -1.23 11.15
C HIS A 107 10.80 -2.36 10.62
N PRO A 108 11.00 -2.81 9.36
CA PRO A 108 10.34 -4.00 8.82
C PRO A 108 10.65 -5.24 9.67
N ILE A 109 9.60 -5.96 10.09
CA ILE A 109 9.73 -7.18 10.91
C ILE A 109 9.42 -8.44 10.08
N ALA A 110 8.49 -8.34 9.12
CA ALA A 110 8.12 -9.48 8.31
C ALA A 110 9.27 -9.96 7.39
N PRO A 111 9.38 -11.28 7.13
CA PRO A 111 10.36 -11.82 6.20
C PRO A 111 10.07 -11.38 4.75
N ILE A 112 11.04 -11.57 3.86
CA ILE A 112 10.83 -11.49 2.42
C ILE A 112 10.66 -12.92 1.89
N TYR A 113 9.53 -13.16 1.25
CA TYR A 113 9.28 -14.45 0.63
C TYR A 113 9.85 -14.48 -0.81
N PRO A 114 10.47 -15.60 -1.22
CA PRO A 114 11.05 -15.71 -2.55
C PRO A 114 9.96 -15.70 -3.64
N ASP A 115 10.37 -15.24 -4.83
CA ASP A 115 9.50 -15.33 -6.00
C ASP A 115 9.22 -16.78 -6.40
N PRO A 116 8.02 -17.06 -6.89
CA PRO A 116 7.77 -18.35 -7.51
C PRO A 116 8.53 -18.47 -8.83
N PRO A 117 8.95 -19.68 -9.23
CA PRO A 117 9.48 -19.92 -10.56
C PRO A 117 8.52 -19.43 -11.66
N SER A 118 9.07 -19.00 -12.79
CA SER A 118 8.27 -18.48 -13.93
C SER A 118 7.24 -19.50 -14.45
N SER A 119 7.51 -20.81 -14.31
CA SER A 119 6.56 -21.86 -14.65
C SER A 119 5.26 -21.83 -13.84
N ILE A 120 5.33 -21.38 -12.58
CA ILE A 120 4.17 -21.21 -11.70
C ILE A 120 3.31 -20.04 -12.18
N LEU A 121 3.94 -18.95 -12.60
CA LEU A 121 3.25 -17.72 -13.03
C LEU A 121 2.40 -17.92 -14.29
N SER A 122 2.76 -18.85 -15.15
CA SER A 122 2.03 -19.18 -16.38
C SER A 122 0.83 -20.14 -16.18
N ASN A 123 0.73 -20.78 -15.00
CA ASN A 123 -0.32 -21.75 -14.68
C ASN A 123 -1.20 -21.24 -13.54
N PHE A 124 -2.49 -21.00 -13.83
CA PHE A 124 -3.44 -20.46 -12.83
C PHE A 124 -3.53 -21.34 -11.57
N SER A 125 -3.64 -22.68 -11.73
CA SER A 125 -3.77 -23.58 -10.57
C SER A 125 -2.53 -23.55 -9.68
N GLN A 126 -1.34 -23.50 -10.28
CA GLN A 126 -0.09 -23.40 -9.52
C GLN A 126 0.09 -22.02 -8.86
N THR A 127 -0.33 -20.94 -9.55
CA THR A 127 -0.35 -19.60 -8.96
C THR A 127 -1.29 -19.53 -7.75
N TYR A 128 -2.47 -20.16 -7.85
CA TYR A 128 -3.43 -20.24 -6.75
C TYR A 128 -2.81 -20.98 -5.55
N GLN A 129 -2.26 -22.18 -5.76
CA GLN A 129 -1.64 -22.97 -4.69
C GLN A 129 -0.45 -22.25 -4.03
N TYR A 130 0.35 -21.54 -4.82
CA TYR A 130 1.44 -20.74 -4.29
C TYR A 130 0.92 -19.60 -3.40
N SER A 131 -0.09 -18.85 -3.87
CA SER A 131 -0.66 -17.70 -3.14
C SER A 131 -1.38 -18.16 -1.86
N GLU A 132 -2.09 -19.28 -1.92
CA GLU A 132 -2.73 -19.90 -0.77
C GLU A 132 -1.71 -20.33 0.28
N LYS A 133 -0.65 -21.05 -0.15
CA LYS A 133 0.43 -21.45 0.75
C LYS A 133 1.07 -20.24 1.42
N LEU A 134 1.39 -19.20 0.65
CA LEU A 134 1.97 -17.95 1.17
C LEU A 134 1.07 -17.32 2.24
N ALA A 135 -0.24 -17.25 1.98
CA ALA A 135 -1.20 -16.71 2.94
C ALA A 135 -1.30 -17.55 4.22
N LEU A 136 -1.33 -18.87 4.09
CA LEU A 136 -1.39 -19.79 5.23
C LEU A 136 -0.10 -19.78 6.05
N ASP A 137 1.06 -19.75 5.40
CA ASP A 137 2.35 -19.64 6.09
C ASP A 137 2.45 -18.32 6.86
N GLU A 138 1.99 -17.22 6.27
CA GLU A 138 1.97 -15.91 6.94
C GLU A 138 0.96 -15.87 8.09
N ARG A 139 -0.25 -16.40 7.92
CA ARG A 139 -1.22 -16.53 9.03
C ARG A 139 -0.67 -17.35 10.18
N ARG A 140 0.07 -18.44 9.88
CA ARG A 140 0.73 -19.27 10.88
C ARG A 140 1.83 -18.51 11.60
N ARG A 141 2.67 -17.76 10.87
CA ARG A 141 3.72 -16.91 11.46
C ARG A 141 3.14 -15.87 12.40
N LEU A 142 2.01 -15.27 12.04
CA LEU A 142 1.30 -14.26 12.82
C LEU A 142 0.38 -14.85 13.91
N SER A 143 0.33 -16.18 14.04
CA SER A 143 -0.55 -16.87 15.00
C SER A 143 -2.04 -16.51 14.88
N LEU A 144 -2.51 -16.20 13.67
CA LEU A 144 -3.90 -15.78 13.41
C LEU A 144 -4.89 -16.96 13.41
N GLY A 145 -4.40 -18.20 13.27
CA GLY A 145 -5.27 -19.37 13.14
C GLY A 145 -6.23 -19.23 11.96
N GLU A 146 -7.49 -19.61 12.18
CA GLU A 146 -8.57 -19.52 11.19
C GLU A 146 -9.51 -18.35 11.41
N GLU A 147 -9.33 -17.57 12.47
CA GLU A 147 -10.18 -16.45 12.85
C GLU A 147 -10.07 -15.26 11.88
N PRO A 148 -11.14 -14.46 11.74
CA PRO A 148 -11.09 -13.26 10.93
C PRO A 148 -10.13 -12.22 11.51
N ILE A 149 -9.47 -11.47 10.65
CA ILE A 149 -8.60 -10.37 11.05
C ILE A 149 -9.49 -9.18 11.42
N ARG A 150 -9.52 -8.81 12.70
CA ARG A 150 -10.39 -7.74 13.23
C ARG A 150 -9.91 -6.35 12.86
N ASP A 151 -8.61 -6.15 12.90
CA ASP A 151 -7.95 -4.90 12.53
C ASP A 151 -6.69 -5.20 11.71
N ILE A 152 -6.85 -5.09 10.39
CA ILE A 152 -5.74 -5.34 9.47
C ILE A 152 -4.72 -4.20 9.51
N PHE A 153 -5.15 -2.96 9.79
CA PHE A 153 -4.25 -1.82 9.80
C PHE A 153 -3.29 -1.90 10.98
N LEU A 154 -3.80 -2.18 12.18
CA LEU A 154 -2.97 -2.45 13.34
C LEU A 154 -2.05 -3.65 13.12
N LEU A 155 -2.56 -4.72 12.50
CA LEU A 155 -1.75 -5.88 12.15
C LEU A 155 -0.56 -5.48 11.25
N MET A 156 -0.78 -4.66 10.21
CA MET A 156 0.28 -4.17 9.34
C MET A 156 1.30 -3.32 10.11
N GLU A 157 0.85 -2.45 11.01
CA GLU A 157 1.74 -1.66 11.84
C GLU A 157 2.63 -2.55 12.74
N THR A 158 2.09 -3.62 13.31
CA THR A 158 2.89 -4.60 14.07
C THR A 158 3.93 -5.32 13.20
N GLN A 159 3.80 -5.30 11.89
CA GLN A 159 4.78 -5.88 10.95
C GLN A 159 5.77 -4.84 10.41
N GLY A 160 5.73 -3.62 10.89
CA GLY A 160 6.66 -2.57 10.50
C GLY A 160 6.22 -1.78 9.27
N VAL A 161 4.92 -1.76 8.97
CA VAL A 161 4.32 -0.99 7.88
C VAL A 161 3.51 0.17 8.47
N ARG A 162 3.82 1.40 8.09
CA ARG A 162 3.03 2.57 8.46
C ARG A 162 1.83 2.67 7.54
N VAL A 163 0.64 2.55 8.11
CA VAL A 163 -0.61 2.60 7.33
C VAL A 163 -1.18 4.00 7.38
N VAL A 164 -1.39 4.59 6.20
CA VAL A 164 -1.93 5.94 6.01
C VAL A 164 -3.26 5.82 5.27
N ARG A 165 -4.34 6.27 5.90
CA ARG A 165 -5.67 6.27 5.30
C ARG A 165 -6.03 7.69 4.86
N MET A 166 -6.24 7.90 3.56
CA MET A 166 -6.55 9.20 2.98
C MET A 166 -7.85 9.12 2.18
N ASN A 167 -8.68 10.14 2.29
CA ASN A 167 -9.87 10.25 1.44
C ASN A 167 -9.46 10.66 0.02
N MET A 168 -9.75 9.78 -0.95
CA MET A 168 -9.41 9.94 -2.36
C MET A 168 -10.63 9.64 -3.24
N GLU A 169 -11.75 10.33 -3.01
CA GLU A 169 -13.04 10.03 -3.66
C GLU A 169 -12.98 10.08 -5.20
N GLU A 170 -12.19 10.98 -5.77
CA GLU A 170 -12.09 11.16 -7.22
C GLU A 170 -10.98 10.30 -7.87
N SER A 171 -10.17 9.61 -7.08
CA SER A 171 -9.06 8.80 -7.57
C SER A 171 -9.48 7.35 -7.82
N PRO A 172 -9.07 6.74 -8.93
CA PRO A 172 -9.23 5.31 -9.17
C PRO A 172 -8.25 4.47 -8.34
N VAL A 173 -7.34 5.09 -7.58
CA VAL A 173 -6.35 4.39 -6.76
C VAL A 173 -7.03 3.90 -5.47
N ASP A 174 -7.02 2.60 -5.24
CA ASP A 174 -7.51 2.00 -4.00
C ASP A 174 -6.45 2.00 -2.90
N GLY A 175 -5.19 1.82 -3.27
CA GLY A 175 -4.06 1.83 -2.37
C GLY A 175 -2.72 1.90 -3.09
N ALA A 176 -1.67 2.09 -2.30
CA ALA A 176 -0.30 2.09 -2.79
C ALA A 176 0.64 1.64 -1.67
N PHE A 177 1.73 0.99 -2.07
CA PHE A 177 2.79 0.60 -1.17
C PHE A 177 4.12 1.24 -1.60
N ILE A 178 4.86 1.77 -0.63
CA ILE A 178 6.18 2.36 -0.84
C ILE A 178 7.13 1.78 0.18
N TYR A 179 8.31 1.44 -0.27
CA TYR A 179 9.40 0.99 0.60
C TYR A 179 10.70 1.72 0.27
N SER A 180 11.39 2.14 1.31
CA SER A 180 12.77 2.62 1.25
C SER A 180 13.60 1.88 2.30
N ARG A 181 14.84 1.51 1.96
CA ARG A 181 15.76 0.87 2.91
C ARG A 181 16.04 1.76 4.11
N ASP A 182 16.12 3.06 3.90
CA ASP A 182 16.43 4.03 4.94
C ASP A 182 15.20 4.41 5.79
N LYS A 183 14.03 4.55 5.13
CA LYS A 183 12.81 5.06 5.78
C LYS A 183 11.78 3.99 6.11
N GLY A 184 11.97 2.76 5.61
CA GLY A 184 11.05 1.64 5.85
C GLY A 184 9.84 1.62 4.92
N ALA A 185 8.74 1.02 5.39
CA ALA A 185 7.54 0.71 4.61
C ALA A 185 6.38 1.64 4.96
N PHE A 186 5.67 2.13 3.92
CA PHE A 186 4.45 2.91 4.04
C PHE A 186 3.38 2.33 3.11
N MET A 187 2.16 2.31 3.56
CA MET A 187 0.99 1.82 2.83
C MET A 187 -0.08 2.90 2.82
N LEU A 188 -0.49 3.32 1.63
CA LEU A 188 -1.63 4.20 1.43
C LEU A 188 -2.89 3.36 1.22
N ILE A 189 -3.98 3.73 1.88
CA ILE A 189 -5.31 3.13 1.69
C ILE A 189 -6.31 4.24 1.42
N ASN A 190 -7.07 4.11 0.34
CA ASN A 190 -8.15 5.05 0.04
C ASN A 190 -9.34 4.83 0.99
N SER A 191 -9.52 5.76 1.92
CA SER A 191 -10.57 5.69 2.94
C SER A 191 -11.97 6.01 2.43
N SER A 192 -12.12 6.52 1.20
CA SER A 192 -13.42 6.71 0.55
C SER A 192 -14.10 5.39 0.18
N GLN A 193 -13.32 4.31 0.07
CA GLN A 193 -13.81 2.98 -0.24
C GLN A 193 -14.49 2.33 0.98
N SER A 194 -15.39 1.36 0.73
CA SER A 194 -16.00 0.58 1.81
C SER A 194 -14.95 -0.10 2.67
N LYS A 195 -15.25 -0.29 3.96
CA LYS A 195 -14.30 -0.90 4.91
C LYS A 195 -13.79 -2.26 4.43
N GLY A 196 -14.67 -3.09 3.87
CA GLY A 196 -14.28 -4.40 3.34
C GLY A 196 -13.34 -4.30 2.13
N ARG A 197 -13.45 -3.24 1.31
CA ARG A 197 -12.51 -2.97 0.21
C ARG A 197 -11.18 -2.47 0.74
N GLN A 198 -11.18 -1.58 1.73
CA GLN A 198 -9.96 -1.13 2.40
C GLN A 198 -9.18 -2.30 3.01
N PHE A 199 -9.86 -3.26 3.64
CA PHE A 199 -9.24 -4.46 4.19
C PHE A 199 -8.60 -5.32 3.10
N PHE A 200 -9.31 -5.51 1.99
CA PHE A 200 -8.79 -6.27 0.85
C PHE A 200 -7.55 -5.59 0.24
N THR A 201 -7.62 -4.27 0.06
CA THR A 201 -6.49 -3.47 -0.43
C THR A 201 -5.28 -3.58 0.51
N ALA A 202 -5.48 -3.45 1.82
CA ALA A 202 -4.39 -3.60 2.79
C ALA A 202 -3.74 -4.98 2.73
N ALA A 203 -4.52 -6.05 2.61
CA ALA A 203 -3.99 -7.41 2.44
C ALA A 203 -3.25 -7.59 1.11
N HIS A 204 -3.72 -6.96 0.03
CA HIS A 204 -3.08 -6.95 -1.28
C HIS A 204 -1.71 -6.25 -1.22
N GLU A 205 -1.66 -5.03 -0.69
CA GLU A 205 -0.41 -4.27 -0.53
C GLU A 205 0.56 -4.97 0.45
N TYR A 206 0.02 -5.69 1.43
CA TYR A 206 0.83 -6.53 2.31
C TYR A 206 1.54 -7.66 1.56
N CYS A 207 0.91 -8.25 0.56
CA CYS A 207 1.59 -9.23 -0.29
C CYS A 207 2.80 -8.62 -1.00
N HIS A 208 2.68 -7.38 -1.52
CA HIS A 208 3.80 -6.67 -2.11
C HIS A 208 4.90 -6.36 -1.08
N TYR A 209 4.53 -5.96 0.13
CA TYR A 209 5.49 -5.81 1.22
C TYR A 209 6.26 -7.09 1.53
N LEU A 210 5.57 -8.22 1.54
CA LEU A 210 6.19 -9.54 1.82
C LEU A 210 7.10 -10.03 0.70
N LYS A 211 6.83 -9.64 -0.56
CA LYS A 211 7.51 -10.20 -1.72
C LYS A 211 8.41 -9.24 -2.47
N ASP A 212 7.98 -8.00 -2.58
CA ASP A 212 8.51 -7.11 -3.61
C ASP A 212 9.17 -5.85 -3.03
N ARG A 213 9.14 -5.66 -1.70
CA ARG A 213 9.60 -4.41 -1.07
C ARG A 213 11.02 -4.00 -1.45
N GLU A 214 11.94 -4.93 -1.71
CA GLU A 214 13.31 -4.60 -2.12
C GLU A 214 13.49 -4.42 -3.63
N LYS A 215 12.46 -4.70 -4.43
CA LYS A 215 12.53 -4.61 -5.90
C LYS A 215 12.11 -3.24 -6.45
N GLY A 216 11.70 -2.32 -5.57
CA GLY A 216 11.05 -1.07 -5.96
C GLY A 216 9.64 -1.34 -6.46
N CYS A 217 8.67 -1.36 -5.56
CA CYS A 217 7.28 -1.62 -5.93
C CYS A 217 6.68 -0.38 -6.61
N PRO A 218 6.09 -0.52 -7.80
CA PRO A 218 5.26 0.54 -8.37
C PRO A 218 4.01 0.74 -7.53
N ILE A 219 3.39 1.91 -7.62
CA ILE A 219 2.06 2.15 -7.07
C ILE A 219 1.11 1.13 -7.70
N CYS A 220 0.54 0.26 -6.87
CA CYS A 220 -0.42 -0.72 -7.33
C CYS A 220 -1.80 -0.08 -7.39
N GLN A 221 -2.36 0.02 -8.59
CA GLN A 221 -3.80 0.19 -8.72
C GLN A 221 -4.42 -1.18 -8.46
N VAL A 222 -5.05 -1.36 -7.31
CA VAL A 222 -5.84 -2.56 -7.05
C VAL A 222 -7.06 -2.52 -7.97
N ILE A 223 -6.96 -3.17 -9.12
CA ILE A 223 -8.07 -3.29 -10.07
C ILE A 223 -9.07 -4.29 -9.47
N THR A 224 -9.96 -3.80 -8.63
CA THR A 224 -11.12 -4.57 -8.12
C THR A 224 -12.37 -4.34 -8.96
N ASN A 225 -12.28 -3.55 -10.04
CA ASN A 225 -13.39 -3.38 -10.97
C ASN A 225 -13.61 -4.68 -11.76
N GLY A 226 -14.50 -5.50 -11.29
CA GLY A 226 -15.19 -6.72 -11.67
C GLY A 226 -15.17 -7.25 -13.10
N SER A 227 -14.28 -6.87 -13.97
CA SER A 227 -14.35 -7.24 -15.39
C SER A 227 -13.07 -7.83 -15.97
N GLY A 228 -12.05 -8.18 -15.19
CA GLY A 228 -10.87 -8.81 -15.77
C GLY A 228 -9.92 -9.44 -14.75
N GLU A 229 -9.37 -10.60 -15.10
CA GLU A 229 -8.21 -11.13 -14.38
C GLU A 229 -7.05 -10.12 -14.49
N PRO A 230 -6.27 -9.91 -13.39
CA PRO A 230 -5.11 -9.03 -13.43
C PRO A 230 -4.18 -9.41 -14.59
N LYS A 231 -3.82 -8.43 -15.41
CA LYS A 231 -2.93 -8.64 -16.57
C LYS A 231 -1.52 -9.07 -16.14
N LYS A 232 -1.07 -8.57 -14.97
CA LYS A 232 0.26 -8.87 -14.44
C LYS A 232 0.17 -10.07 -13.47
N PRO A 233 1.03 -11.10 -13.62
CA PRO A 233 1.04 -12.26 -12.73
C PRO A 233 1.23 -11.90 -11.25
N ILE A 234 2.02 -10.87 -10.96
CA ILE A 234 2.29 -10.40 -9.59
C ILE A 234 1.02 -9.87 -8.90
N GLU A 235 0.19 -9.12 -9.63
CA GLU A 235 -1.10 -8.62 -9.15
C GLU A 235 -2.09 -9.76 -8.87
N ARG A 236 -2.03 -10.81 -9.71
CA ARG A 236 -2.83 -12.02 -9.49
C ARG A 236 -2.43 -12.72 -8.20
N ILE A 237 -1.13 -12.85 -7.93
CA ILE A 237 -0.63 -13.41 -6.66
C ILE A 237 -1.14 -12.58 -5.49
N ALA A 238 -1.04 -11.25 -5.56
CA ALA A 238 -1.46 -10.36 -4.49
C ALA A 238 -2.97 -10.46 -4.21
N ASN A 239 -3.80 -10.51 -5.27
CA ASN A 239 -5.24 -10.71 -5.12
C ASN A 239 -5.60 -12.08 -4.51
N LEU A 240 -4.96 -13.15 -4.98
CA LEU A 240 -5.17 -14.50 -4.43
C LEU A 240 -4.66 -14.61 -3.00
N PHE A 241 -3.53 -14.00 -2.69
CA PHE A 241 -3.02 -13.91 -1.33
C PHE A 241 -4.03 -13.19 -0.43
N ALA A 242 -4.50 -12.00 -0.81
CA ALA A 242 -5.46 -11.22 -0.04
C ALA A 242 -6.73 -12.02 0.26
N ALA A 243 -7.28 -12.70 -0.75
CA ALA A 243 -8.46 -13.54 -0.59
C ALA A 243 -8.23 -14.70 0.41
N ASN A 244 -7.09 -15.40 0.31
CA ASN A 244 -6.76 -16.51 1.21
C ASN A 244 -6.36 -16.02 2.61
N PHE A 245 -5.71 -14.87 2.70
CA PHE A 245 -5.26 -14.29 3.96
C PHE A 245 -6.43 -13.77 4.80
N LEU A 246 -7.42 -13.13 4.18
CA LEU A 246 -8.61 -12.62 4.87
C LEU A 246 -9.66 -13.71 5.11
N MET A 247 -9.82 -14.65 4.17
CA MET A 247 -10.88 -15.66 4.15
C MET A 247 -10.29 -17.07 4.01
N PRO A 248 -9.67 -17.64 5.04
CA PRO A 248 -9.10 -18.99 4.99
C PRO A 248 -10.16 -20.03 4.60
N GLU A 249 -9.80 -21.00 3.72
CA GLU A 249 -10.72 -22.00 3.22
C GLU A 249 -11.41 -22.79 4.34
N ALA A 250 -10.66 -23.21 5.35
CA ALA A 250 -11.22 -24.00 6.47
C ALA A 250 -12.32 -23.22 7.20
N SER A 251 -12.10 -21.93 7.46
CA SER A 251 -13.07 -21.05 8.12
C SER A 251 -14.31 -20.81 7.27
N VAL A 252 -14.13 -20.51 5.98
CA VAL A 252 -15.23 -20.31 5.03
C VAL A 252 -16.05 -21.60 4.91
N SER A 253 -15.42 -22.75 4.75
CA SER A 253 -16.08 -24.06 4.62
C SER A 253 -16.91 -24.40 5.86
N LYS A 254 -16.35 -24.15 7.05
CA LYS A 254 -17.05 -24.35 8.32
C LYS A 254 -18.31 -23.50 8.42
N LEU A 255 -18.20 -22.20 8.09
CA LEU A 255 -19.32 -21.27 8.20
C LEU A 255 -20.38 -21.51 7.12
N VAL A 256 -19.97 -21.85 5.89
CA VAL A 256 -20.90 -22.25 4.83
C VAL A 256 -21.68 -23.47 5.27
N SER A 257 -21.04 -24.48 5.87
CA SER A 257 -21.72 -25.68 6.39
C SER A 257 -22.67 -25.37 7.52
N LEU A 258 -22.39 -24.33 8.33
CA LEU A 258 -23.21 -23.91 9.44
C LEU A 258 -24.44 -23.11 8.99
N TYR A 259 -24.26 -22.16 8.05
CA TYR A 259 -25.31 -21.20 7.65
C TYR A 259 -26.12 -21.67 6.44
N ALA A 260 -25.46 -22.25 5.44
CA ALA A 260 -26.11 -22.67 4.21
C ALA A 260 -26.59 -24.12 4.29
N LYS A 261 -27.80 -24.34 4.82
CA LYS A 261 -28.35 -25.69 4.99
C LYS A 261 -28.47 -26.49 3.70
N ASN A 262 -28.84 -25.85 2.57
CA ASN A 262 -28.95 -26.51 1.26
C ASN A 262 -28.66 -25.58 0.07
N ARG A 263 -28.63 -24.27 0.24
CA ARG A 263 -28.45 -23.29 -0.86
C ARG A 263 -27.88 -21.99 -0.31
N LEU A 264 -26.80 -21.48 -0.91
CA LEU A 264 -26.29 -20.13 -0.64
C LEU A 264 -27.18 -19.11 -1.34
N VAL A 265 -27.79 -18.20 -0.55
CA VAL A 265 -28.50 -17.01 -1.02
C VAL A 265 -27.81 -15.75 -0.48
N ALA A 266 -28.31 -14.58 -0.85
CA ALA A 266 -27.65 -13.31 -0.54
C ALA A 266 -27.49 -13.05 0.96
N GLU A 267 -28.43 -13.51 1.78
CA GLU A 267 -28.45 -13.36 3.22
C GLU A 267 -27.24 -14.06 3.88
N GLU A 268 -26.94 -15.30 3.49
CA GLU A 268 -25.78 -16.01 4.00
C GLU A 268 -24.47 -15.36 3.52
N VAL A 269 -24.43 -14.89 2.29
CA VAL A 269 -23.24 -14.18 1.77
C VAL A 269 -23.00 -12.89 2.54
N VAL A 270 -24.06 -12.15 2.88
CA VAL A 270 -23.98 -10.94 3.71
C VAL A 270 -23.50 -11.27 5.13
N GLN A 271 -23.96 -12.37 5.74
CA GLN A 271 -23.46 -12.81 7.05
C GLN A 271 -21.96 -13.17 6.99
N LEU A 272 -21.55 -13.90 5.94
CA LEU A 272 -20.14 -14.29 5.73
C LEU A 272 -19.25 -13.06 5.51
N LYS A 273 -19.66 -12.11 4.66
CA LYS A 273 -18.87 -10.91 4.42
C LYS A 273 -18.64 -10.10 5.70
N ARG A 274 -19.66 -9.98 6.54
CA ARG A 274 -19.58 -9.27 7.83
C ARG A 274 -18.65 -10.00 8.81
N TYR A 275 -18.73 -11.34 8.84
CA TYR A 275 -17.86 -12.13 9.71
C TYR A 275 -16.37 -11.92 9.38
N PHE A 276 -16.04 -11.91 8.08
CA PHE A 276 -14.64 -11.73 7.64
C PHE A 276 -14.22 -10.26 7.46
N GLY A 277 -15.13 -9.31 7.54
CA GLY A 277 -14.84 -7.89 7.33
C GLY A 277 -14.45 -7.54 5.90
N VAL A 278 -15.00 -8.25 4.90
CA VAL A 278 -14.70 -8.06 3.48
C VAL A 278 -15.91 -7.52 2.71
N SER A 279 -15.70 -7.07 1.47
CA SER A 279 -16.81 -6.65 0.61
C SER A 279 -17.67 -7.85 0.18
N TYR A 280 -18.95 -7.59 -0.12
CA TYR A 280 -19.87 -8.61 -0.65
C TYR A 280 -19.31 -9.27 -1.92
N GLN A 281 -18.75 -8.47 -2.80
CA GLN A 281 -18.15 -8.95 -4.04
C GLN A 281 -16.93 -9.84 -3.77
N ALA A 282 -16.04 -9.46 -2.84
CA ALA A 282 -14.88 -10.27 -2.48
C ALA A 282 -15.30 -11.65 -1.92
N MET A 283 -16.36 -11.68 -1.08
CA MET A 283 -16.92 -12.93 -0.57
C MET A 283 -17.50 -13.80 -1.68
N LEU A 284 -18.22 -13.22 -2.63
CA LEU A 284 -18.79 -13.97 -3.77
C LEU A 284 -17.69 -14.61 -4.63
N TYR A 285 -16.63 -13.87 -4.95
CA TYR A 285 -15.50 -14.44 -5.69
C TYR A 285 -14.80 -15.55 -4.90
N ARG A 286 -14.64 -15.37 -3.59
CA ARG A 286 -14.07 -16.41 -2.72
C ARG A 286 -14.91 -17.68 -2.71
N LEU A 287 -16.22 -17.57 -2.58
CA LEU A 287 -17.15 -18.72 -2.63
C LEU A 287 -17.12 -19.42 -3.99
N LYS A 288 -16.96 -18.70 -5.09
CA LYS A 288 -16.78 -19.26 -6.43
C LYS A 288 -15.45 -20.00 -6.52
N ASP A 289 -14.34 -19.43 -6.04
CA ASP A 289 -13.01 -20.03 -6.09
C ASP A 289 -12.94 -21.33 -5.28
N LEU A 290 -13.62 -21.35 -4.13
CA LEU A 290 -13.80 -22.54 -3.29
C LEU A 290 -14.89 -23.48 -3.80
N ARG A 291 -15.51 -23.21 -4.97
CA ARG A 291 -16.51 -24.05 -5.65
C ARG A 291 -17.83 -24.23 -4.88
N PHE A 292 -18.13 -23.37 -3.90
CA PHE A 292 -19.44 -23.36 -3.24
C PHE A 292 -20.55 -22.83 -4.16
N ILE A 293 -20.19 -21.90 -5.07
CA ILE A 293 -21.10 -21.41 -6.10
C ILE A 293 -20.47 -21.53 -7.49
N ARG A 294 -21.33 -21.72 -8.52
CA ARG A 294 -20.93 -21.74 -9.93
C ARG A 294 -21.17 -20.40 -10.59
N ARG A 295 -20.60 -20.16 -11.81
CA ARG A 295 -20.75 -18.91 -12.56
C ARG A 295 -22.18 -18.37 -12.66
N PRO A 296 -23.22 -19.19 -13.01
CA PRO A 296 -24.59 -18.69 -13.08
C PRO A 296 -25.10 -18.14 -11.73
N LYS A 297 -24.79 -18.82 -10.64
CA LYS A 297 -25.17 -18.36 -9.29
C LYS A 297 -24.39 -17.14 -8.85
N LEU A 298 -23.12 -17.04 -9.22
CA LEU A 298 -22.32 -15.82 -9.00
C LEU A 298 -22.98 -14.61 -9.68
N GLN A 299 -23.38 -14.74 -10.96
CA GLN A 299 -24.04 -13.66 -11.69
C GLN A 299 -25.36 -13.25 -11.04
N GLU A 300 -26.21 -14.20 -10.68
CA GLU A 300 -27.45 -13.96 -9.95
C GLU A 300 -27.22 -13.15 -8.66
N LEU A 301 -26.20 -13.54 -7.86
CA LEU A 301 -25.90 -12.88 -6.60
C LEU A 301 -25.23 -11.50 -6.79
N LEU A 302 -24.46 -11.30 -7.86
CA LEU A 302 -23.89 -9.98 -8.19
C LEU A 302 -24.94 -8.94 -8.58
N GLU A 303 -26.11 -9.36 -9.06
CA GLU A 303 -27.24 -8.48 -9.35
C GLU A 303 -28.02 -8.05 -8.10
N THR A 304 -27.76 -8.71 -6.96
CA THR A 304 -28.41 -8.39 -5.69
C THR A 304 -27.73 -7.17 -5.05
N ASP A 305 -28.53 -6.19 -4.61
CA ASP A 305 -28.01 -5.09 -3.80
C ASP A 305 -27.78 -5.55 -2.35
N PRO A 306 -26.52 -5.65 -1.90
CA PRO A 306 -26.22 -6.12 -0.56
C PRO A 306 -26.70 -5.16 0.54
N ALA A 307 -26.84 -3.86 0.24
CA ALA A 307 -27.31 -2.88 1.22
C ALA A 307 -28.77 -3.14 1.61
N THR A 308 -29.62 -3.45 0.63
CA THR A 308 -31.01 -3.83 0.89
C THR A 308 -31.09 -5.08 1.79
N VAL A 309 -30.26 -6.09 1.54
CA VAL A 309 -30.22 -7.32 2.33
C VAL A 309 -29.72 -7.02 3.76
N GLU A 310 -28.68 -6.19 3.91
CA GLU A 310 -28.18 -5.79 5.23
C GLU A 310 -29.22 -5.05 6.06
N ILE A 311 -29.94 -4.10 5.45
CA ILE A 311 -31.01 -3.37 6.14
C ILE A 311 -32.11 -4.33 6.59
N ALA A 312 -32.48 -5.29 5.73
CA ALA A 312 -33.49 -6.28 6.06
C ALA A 312 -33.06 -7.19 7.24
N LEU A 313 -31.80 -7.58 7.30
CA LEU A 313 -31.28 -8.48 8.33
C LEU A 313 -30.90 -7.77 9.64
N PHE A 314 -30.34 -6.57 9.55
CA PHE A 314 -29.69 -5.91 10.69
C PHE A 314 -30.23 -4.51 11.02
N GLY A 315 -31.07 -3.93 10.16
CA GLY A 315 -31.60 -2.58 10.31
C GLY A 315 -30.62 -1.46 9.89
N PHE A 316 -29.39 -1.77 9.47
CA PHE A 316 -28.38 -0.82 9.03
C PHE A 316 -27.37 -1.48 8.09
N THR A 317 -26.64 -0.68 7.32
CA THR A 317 -25.50 -1.15 6.49
C THR A 317 -24.18 -0.84 7.18
N GLU A 318 -23.14 -1.66 6.95
CA GLU A 318 -21.78 -1.35 7.43
C GLU A 318 -21.23 -0.06 6.81
N GLU A 319 -21.61 0.25 5.58
CA GLU A 319 -21.20 1.46 4.86
C GLU A 319 -21.83 2.73 5.42
N SER A 320 -22.95 2.64 6.13
CA SER A 320 -23.55 3.80 6.80
C SER A 320 -22.76 4.29 8.01
N VAL A 321 -21.84 3.47 8.51
CA VAL A 321 -20.92 3.84 9.58
C VAL A 321 -19.65 4.41 8.90
N LYS A 322 -19.68 5.70 8.55
CA LYS A 322 -18.48 6.38 8.04
C LYS A 322 -17.41 6.36 9.13
N ASP A 323 -16.29 5.72 8.83
CA ASP A 323 -15.11 5.83 9.66
C ASP A 323 -14.48 7.20 9.39
N PRO A 324 -14.44 8.12 10.38
CA PRO A 324 -13.89 9.44 10.15
C PRO A 324 -12.43 9.34 9.70
N GLU A 325 -12.02 10.21 8.78
CA GLU A 325 -10.62 10.33 8.41
C GLU A 325 -9.81 10.68 9.66
N ARG A 326 -8.98 9.76 10.11
CA ARG A 326 -8.14 9.94 11.28
C ARG A 326 -6.69 9.74 10.91
N LEU A 327 -5.85 10.62 11.44
CA LEU A 327 -4.41 10.39 11.42
C LEU A 327 -4.10 9.08 12.17
N PRO A 328 -3.08 8.31 11.74
CA PRO A 328 -2.67 7.10 12.45
C PRO A 328 -2.37 7.42 13.93
N GLU A 329 -2.84 6.56 14.83
CA GLU A 329 -2.66 6.80 16.29
C GLU A 329 -1.18 6.93 16.67
N ARG A 330 -0.33 6.08 16.10
CA ARG A 330 1.11 6.15 16.32
C ARG A 330 1.71 7.47 15.83
N TYR A 331 1.26 8.00 14.68
CA TYR A 331 1.69 9.31 14.18
C TYR A 331 1.33 10.43 15.16
N CYS A 332 0.09 10.44 15.66
CA CYS A 332 -0.36 11.41 16.66
C CYS A 332 0.47 11.32 17.96
N LYS A 333 0.71 10.09 18.44
CA LYS A 333 1.55 9.85 19.61
C LYS A 333 2.96 10.43 19.43
N LEU A 334 3.60 10.13 18.30
CA LEU A 334 4.95 10.64 18.00
C LEU A 334 4.99 12.16 17.91
N ALA A 335 3.98 12.79 17.31
CA ALA A 335 3.89 14.24 17.22
C ALA A 335 3.79 14.91 18.60
N VAL A 336 2.94 14.37 19.47
CA VAL A 336 2.79 14.86 20.85
C VAL A 336 4.06 14.60 21.67
N GLN A 337 4.71 13.45 21.49
CA GLN A 337 5.98 13.13 22.13
C GLN A 337 7.08 14.09 21.71
N ALA A 338 7.26 14.33 20.40
CA ALA A 338 8.23 15.27 19.86
C ALA A 338 8.04 16.69 20.40
N TYR A 339 6.79 17.13 20.56
CA TYR A 339 6.47 18.42 21.21
C TYR A 339 6.84 18.42 22.71
N THR A 340 6.49 17.37 23.43
CA THR A 340 6.78 17.24 24.86
C THR A 340 8.29 17.24 25.14
N GLU A 341 9.06 16.61 24.26
CA GLU A 341 10.52 16.55 24.28
C GLU A 341 11.18 17.83 23.72
N ARG A 342 10.37 18.80 23.29
CA ARG A 342 10.80 20.11 22.73
C ARG A 342 11.63 19.98 21.44
N THR A 343 11.46 18.92 20.68
CA THR A 343 12.10 18.75 19.37
C THR A 343 11.34 19.46 18.25
N ILE A 344 10.04 19.76 18.46
CA ILE A 344 9.21 20.57 17.56
C ILE A 344 8.49 21.69 18.33
N SER A 345 8.12 22.76 17.62
CA SER A 345 7.34 23.87 18.18
C SER A 345 5.84 23.53 18.27
N PHE A 346 5.09 24.36 19.00
CA PHE A 346 3.63 24.26 19.10
C PHE A 346 2.93 24.43 17.73
N GLU A 347 3.44 25.37 16.92
CA GLU A 347 2.97 25.62 15.56
C GLU A 347 3.23 24.42 14.66
N LYS A 348 4.41 23.77 14.75
CA LYS A 348 4.73 22.57 13.98
C LYS A 348 3.86 21.39 14.42
N LEU A 349 3.55 21.25 15.71
CA LEU A 349 2.59 20.25 16.19
C LEU A 349 1.20 20.46 15.59
N ALA A 350 0.72 21.71 15.54
CA ALA A 350 -0.58 22.04 14.94
C ALA A 350 -0.62 21.70 13.44
N GLU A 351 0.44 22.04 12.71
CA GLU A 351 0.60 21.71 11.29
C GLU A 351 0.55 20.20 11.05
N LEU A 352 1.36 19.42 11.79
CA LEU A 352 1.44 17.95 11.66
C LEU A 352 0.12 17.26 11.99
N LEU A 353 -0.60 17.74 13.01
CA LEU A 353 -1.91 17.21 13.40
C LEU A 353 -3.07 17.76 12.58
N LYS A 354 -2.81 18.69 11.63
CA LYS A 354 -3.83 19.37 10.80
C LYS A 354 -4.90 20.05 11.64
N LEU A 355 -4.51 20.66 12.78
CA LEU A 355 -5.38 21.36 13.70
C LEU A 355 -5.05 22.86 13.70
N ASP A 356 -6.04 23.70 13.94
CA ASP A 356 -5.75 25.09 14.27
C ASP A 356 -5.17 25.22 15.70
N LEU A 357 -4.50 26.35 15.97
CA LEU A 357 -3.80 26.55 17.25
C LEU A 357 -4.75 26.60 18.46
N VAL A 358 -5.99 27.01 18.27
CA VAL A 358 -7.00 27.10 19.34
C VAL A 358 -7.51 25.70 19.68
N GLU A 359 -7.88 24.94 18.65
CA GLU A 359 -8.32 23.55 18.79
C GLU A 359 -7.23 22.68 19.44
N LEU A 360 -5.98 22.82 18.99
CA LEU A 360 -4.84 22.12 19.58
C LEU A 360 -4.69 22.43 21.06
N LYS A 361 -4.77 23.71 21.44
CA LYS A 361 -4.67 24.16 22.83
C LYS A 361 -5.80 23.58 23.70
N GLU A 362 -7.02 23.55 23.17
CA GLU A 362 -8.15 22.95 23.86
C GLU A 362 -7.99 21.45 24.07
N ARG A 363 -7.56 20.71 23.04
CA ARG A 363 -7.32 19.25 23.14
C ARG A 363 -6.25 18.93 24.17
N LEU A 364 -5.11 19.63 24.14
CA LEU A 364 -4.05 19.46 25.13
C LEU A 364 -4.53 19.77 26.56
N SER A 365 -5.34 20.82 26.76
CA SER A 365 -5.86 21.19 28.08
C SER A 365 -6.84 20.17 28.67
N LYS A 366 -7.57 19.43 27.80
CA LYS A 366 -8.52 18.39 28.20
C LYS A 366 -7.85 17.02 28.40
N GLY A 367 -6.55 16.93 28.22
CA GLY A 367 -5.80 15.67 28.35
C GLY A 367 -6.09 14.63 27.27
N GLY A 368 -6.64 15.06 26.12
CA GLY A 368 -7.17 14.16 25.13
C GLY A 368 -6.60 14.34 23.72
N PHE A 369 -5.64 13.50 23.37
CA PHE A 369 -5.40 13.05 21.99
C PHE A 369 -5.83 11.57 21.81
N TYR A 370 -6.55 11.02 22.80
CA TYR A 370 -7.00 9.62 22.82
C TYR A 370 -8.51 9.56 23.02
#